data_a869cabccd0d1900dcdb9c39abec66be
#
_entry.id   a869cabccd0d1900dcdb9c39abec66be
#
_cell.length_a   1.000
_cell.length_b   1.000
_cell.length_c   1.000
_cell.angle_alpha   90.00
_cell.angle_beta   90.00
_cell.angle_gamma   90.00
#
_symmetry.space_group_name_H-M   'P 1'
#
loop_
_entity.id
_entity.type
_entity.pdbx_description
1 polymer ?
#
loop_
_entity_poly.entity_id
_entity_poly.type
_entity_poly.pdbx_seq_one_letter_code
_entity_poly.pdbx_strand_id
1 'polypeptide(L)'
;MARRPFTPQELLELRQLAAAWGKIVARRAFGDDGPGLDVDFTMMEQIAHAAAAGLTEGTLQTLLDSQTAALGDEQPCPACGRACPVERQERPLRAKGVELPQNEPVAHCPDCRRDFFPPAADPATRRARV
;
A
#
# COMPACT_ATOMS: atom_id res chain seq x y z
N MET A 1 20.64 2.17 4.13
CA MET A 1 20.80 0.99 3.24
C MET A 1 19.46 0.56 2.69
N ALA A 2 19.42 0.29 1.39
CA ALA A 2 18.22 -0.25 0.76
C ALA A 2 17.98 -1.67 1.27
N ARG A 3 16.74 -1.97 1.59
CA ARG A 3 16.35 -3.33 1.94
C ARG A 3 16.45 -4.24 0.71
N ARG A 4 16.92 -5.48 0.90
CA ARG A 4 16.89 -6.47 -0.17
C ARG A 4 15.44 -6.75 -0.60
N PRO A 5 15.19 -7.09 -1.86
CA PRO A 5 13.85 -7.47 -2.30
C PRO A 5 13.40 -8.76 -1.63
N PHE A 6 12.08 -8.95 -1.53
CA PHE A 6 11.51 -10.19 -1.04
C PHE A 6 11.80 -11.32 -2.02
N THR A 7 12.16 -12.49 -1.48
CA THR A 7 12.36 -13.68 -2.31
C THR A 7 11.00 -14.23 -2.75
N PRO A 8 10.97 -15.04 -3.84
CA PRO A 8 9.72 -15.72 -4.22
C PRO A 8 9.12 -16.56 -3.09
N GLN A 9 9.97 -17.20 -2.27
CA GLN A 9 9.50 -17.99 -1.14
C GLN A 9 8.81 -17.11 -0.09
N GLU A 10 9.40 -15.97 0.24
CA GLU A 10 8.81 -15.04 1.20
C GLU A 10 7.45 -14.50 0.71
N LEU A 11 7.35 -14.19 -0.58
CA LEU A 11 6.08 -13.74 -1.17
C LEU A 11 5.03 -14.86 -1.16
N LEU A 12 5.45 -16.10 -1.39
CA LEU A 12 4.55 -17.26 -1.31
C LEU A 12 3.99 -17.44 0.11
N GLU A 13 4.81 -17.26 1.13
CA GLU A 13 4.39 -17.34 2.52
C GLU A 13 3.33 -16.28 2.86
N LEU A 14 3.52 -15.04 2.36
CA LEU A 14 2.54 -13.98 2.53
C LEU A 14 1.22 -14.32 1.82
N ARG A 15 1.30 -14.88 0.63
CA ARG A 15 0.13 -15.33 -0.13
C ARG A 15 -0.63 -16.43 0.61
N GLN A 16 0.08 -17.37 1.22
CA GLN A 16 -0.52 -18.45 2.00
C GLN A 16 -1.21 -17.90 3.25
N LEU A 17 -0.57 -16.95 3.93
CA LEU A 17 -1.18 -16.28 5.08
C LEU A 17 -2.50 -15.58 4.67
N ALA A 18 -2.47 -14.85 3.58
CA ALA A 18 -3.66 -14.16 3.08
C ALA A 18 -4.76 -15.15 2.66
N ALA A 19 -4.38 -16.28 2.05
CA ALA A 19 -5.34 -17.31 1.64
C ALA A 19 -6.11 -17.90 2.82
N ALA A 20 -5.48 -17.99 3.99
CA ALA A 20 -6.14 -18.51 5.20
C ALA A 20 -7.33 -17.64 5.63
N TRP A 21 -7.35 -16.36 5.29
CA TRP A 21 -8.47 -15.45 5.56
C TRP A 21 -9.67 -15.70 4.66
N GLY A 22 -9.50 -16.47 3.57
CA GLY A 22 -10.58 -16.82 2.67
C GLY A 22 -11.75 -17.51 3.35
N LYS A 23 -11.48 -18.32 4.35
CA LYS A 23 -12.53 -18.97 5.17
C LYS A 23 -13.38 -17.97 5.93
N ILE A 24 -12.76 -16.91 6.43
CA ILE A 24 -13.46 -15.84 7.15
C ILE A 24 -14.37 -15.09 6.20
N VAL A 25 -13.87 -14.74 5.03
CA VAL A 25 -14.64 -14.06 3.97
C VAL A 25 -15.84 -14.92 3.55
N ALA A 26 -15.61 -16.20 3.29
CA ALA A 26 -16.66 -17.14 2.87
C ALA A 26 -17.77 -17.26 3.93
N ARG A 27 -17.41 -17.37 5.19
CA ARG A 27 -18.37 -17.43 6.29
C ARG A 27 -19.16 -16.14 6.45
N ARG A 28 -18.49 -15.01 6.28
CA ARG A 28 -19.14 -13.70 6.35
C ARG A 28 -20.15 -13.53 5.22
N ALA A 29 -19.84 -14.02 4.04
CA ALA A 29 -20.71 -13.89 2.87
C ALA A 29 -21.93 -14.81 2.93
N PHE A 30 -21.76 -16.06 3.36
CA PHE A 30 -22.79 -17.10 3.25
C PHE A 30 -23.14 -17.80 4.57
N GLY A 31 -22.45 -17.50 5.66
CA GLY A 31 -22.64 -18.19 6.93
C GLY A 31 -21.88 -19.52 6.98
N ASP A 32 -22.09 -20.27 8.07
CA ASP A 32 -21.33 -21.50 8.33
C ASP A 32 -21.69 -22.65 7.36
N ASP A 33 -22.91 -22.66 6.83
CA ASP A 33 -23.37 -23.72 5.93
C ASP A 33 -22.89 -23.52 4.48
N GLY A 34 -22.23 -22.39 4.20
CA GLY A 34 -21.71 -22.08 2.88
C GLY A 34 -22.77 -21.62 1.90
N PRO A 35 -22.41 -21.46 0.63
CA PRO A 35 -23.33 -21.02 -0.41
C PRO A 35 -24.34 -22.11 -0.78
N GLY A 36 -25.56 -21.68 -1.12
CA GLY A 36 -26.54 -22.58 -1.69
C GLY A 36 -26.14 -23.00 -3.11
N LEU A 37 -26.82 -24.03 -3.63
CA LEU A 37 -26.53 -24.53 -4.99
C LEU A 37 -26.96 -23.55 -6.09
N ASP A 38 -27.71 -22.51 -5.74
CA ASP A 38 -28.15 -21.45 -6.63
C ASP A 38 -27.07 -20.36 -6.85
N VAL A 39 -25.99 -20.40 -6.07
CA VAL A 39 -24.86 -19.47 -6.21
C VAL A 39 -23.91 -20.01 -7.26
N ASP A 40 -23.75 -19.26 -8.35
CA ASP A 40 -22.86 -19.66 -9.43
C ASP A 40 -21.40 -19.20 -9.20
N PHE A 41 -20.51 -19.69 -10.04
CA PHE A 41 -19.09 -19.38 -9.92
C PHE A 41 -18.80 -17.89 -10.16
N THR A 42 -19.58 -17.23 -11.00
CA THR A 42 -19.42 -15.79 -11.26
C THR A 42 -19.66 -14.97 -9.99
N MET A 43 -20.68 -15.33 -9.21
CA MET A 43 -20.92 -14.69 -7.90
C MET A 43 -19.76 -14.96 -6.94
N MET A 44 -19.24 -16.18 -6.93
CA MET A 44 -18.08 -16.52 -6.09
C MET A 44 -16.86 -15.70 -6.47
N GLU A 45 -16.60 -15.53 -7.76
CA GLU A 45 -15.50 -14.68 -8.23
C GLU A 45 -15.66 -13.22 -7.80
N GLN A 46 -16.87 -12.68 -7.88
CA GLN A 46 -17.14 -11.31 -7.44
C GLN A 46 -16.79 -11.10 -5.98
N ILE A 47 -17.17 -12.05 -5.15
CA ILE A 47 -16.88 -12.01 -3.70
C ILE A 47 -15.37 -12.11 -3.46
N ALA A 48 -14.71 -13.04 -4.14
CA ALA A 48 -13.26 -13.23 -4.00
C ALA A 48 -12.48 -11.99 -4.45
N HIS A 49 -12.87 -11.40 -5.59
CA HIS A 49 -12.21 -10.19 -6.09
C HIS A 49 -12.43 -8.98 -5.18
N ALA A 50 -13.64 -8.83 -4.63
CA ALA A 50 -13.92 -7.77 -3.67
C ALA A 50 -13.04 -7.90 -2.41
N ALA A 51 -12.92 -9.12 -1.88
CA ALA A 51 -12.07 -9.40 -0.74
C ALA A 51 -10.60 -9.14 -1.04
N ALA A 52 -10.14 -9.55 -2.22
CA ALA A 52 -8.77 -9.34 -2.66
C ALA A 52 -8.43 -7.85 -2.77
N ALA A 53 -9.35 -7.05 -3.33
CA ALA A 53 -9.17 -5.61 -3.44
C ALA A 53 -9.06 -4.97 -2.04
N GLY A 54 -9.92 -5.36 -1.12
CA GLY A 54 -9.89 -4.86 0.26
C GLY A 54 -8.59 -5.23 0.98
N LEU A 55 -8.12 -6.46 0.81
CA LEU A 55 -6.86 -6.90 1.40
C LEU A 55 -5.67 -6.13 0.83
N THR A 56 -5.67 -5.90 -0.48
CA THR A 56 -4.63 -5.10 -1.14
C THR A 56 -4.62 -3.67 -0.60
N GLU A 57 -5.77 -3.03 -0.56
CA GLU A 57 -5.90 -1.66 -0.03
C GLU A 57 -5.44 -1.56 1.42
N GLY A 58 -5.93 -2.44 2.27
CA GLY A 58 -5.60 -2.43 3.70
C GLY A 58 -4.13 -2.67 3.96
N THR A 59 -3.52 -3.59 3.23
CA THR A 59 -2.10 -3.89 3.36
C THR A 59 -1.25 -2.71 2.92
N LEU A 60 -1.54 -2.15 1.76
CA LEU A 60 -0.80 -0.99 1.23
C LEU A 60 -0.95 0.21 2.15
N GLN A 61 -2.17 0.49 2.61
CA GLN A 61 -2.42 1.62 3.50
C GLN A 61 -1.63 1.48 4.81
N THR A 62 -1.63 0.29 5.39
CA THR A 62 -0.89 0.01 6.63
C THR A 62 0.60 0.22 6.44
N LEU A 63 1.17 -0.30 5.35
CA LEU A 63 2.60 -0.17 5.06
C LEU A 63 2.98 1.29 4.83
N LEU A 64 2.19 2.01 4.04
CA LEU A 64 2.44 3.42 3.74
C LEU A 64 2.32 4.30 4.96
N ASP A 65 1.30 4.09 5.79
CA ASP A 65 1.11 4.84 7.02
C ASP A 65 2.25 4.63 8.00
N SER A 66 2.71 3.38 8.14
CA SER A 66 3.85 3.05 8.99
C SER A 66 5.14 3.70 8.49
N GLN A 67 5.38 3.69 7.20
CA GLN A 67 6.55 4.32 6.60
C GLN A 67 6.49 5.84 6.78
N THR A 68 5.33 6.44 6.55
CA THR A 68 5.14 7.88 6.71
C THR A 68 5.34 8.31 8.17
N ALA A 69 4.84 7.54 9.12
CA ALA A 69 5.03 7.82 10.54
C ALA A 69 6.52 7.78 10.94
N ALA A 70 7.29 6.88 10.33
CA ALA A 70 8.71 6.75 10.61
C ALA A 70 9.55 7.92 10.09
N LEU A 71 9.03 8.72 9.15
CA LEU A 71 9.76 9.86 8.59
C LEU A 71 9.94 11.02 9.60
N GLY A 72 9.00 11.17 10.53
CA GLY A 72 9.02 12.31 11.46
C GLY A 72 8.68 13.62 10.77
N ASP A 73 9.07 14.73 11.39
CA ASP A 73 8.70 16.09 10.95
C ASP A 73 9.73 16.74 10.01
N GLU A 74 10.93 16.18 9.94
CA GLU A 74 12.02 16.71 9.12
C GLU A 74 12.76 15.60 8.40
N GLN A 75 13.22 15.91 7.19
CA GLN A 75 14.04 15.01 6.39
C GLN A 75 15.17 15.78 5.70
N PRO A 76 16.36 15.17 5.55
CA PRO A 76 17.47 15.84 4.88
C PRO A 76 17.23 15.97 3.38
N CYS A 77 17.59 17.12 2.82
CA CYS A 77 17.55 17.33 1.39
C CYS A 77 18.55 16.38 0.72
N PRO A 78 18.14 15.61 -0.30
CA PRO A 78 19.03 14.68 -0.98
C PRO A 78 20.18 15.36 -1.74
N ALA A 79 20.06 16.66 -2.03
CA ALA A 79 21.09 17.41 -2.75
C ALA A 79 22.09 18.10 -1.81
N CYS A 80 21.62 18.76 -0.75
CA CYS A 80 22.48 19.57 0.13
C CYS A 80 22.54 19.09 1.58
N GLY A 81 21.70 18.15 1.97
CA GLY A 81 21.70 17.59 3.33
C GLY A 81 21.01 18.45 4.38
N ARG A 82 20.47 19.61 4.03
CA ARG A 82 19.77 20.47 4.97
C ARG A 82 18.51 19.78 5.48
N ALA A 83 18.23 19.88 6.79
CA ALA A 83 17.00 19.40 7.37
C ALA A 83 15.83 20.27 6.87
N CYS A 84 14.85 19.62 6.24
CA CYS A 84 13.68 20.29 5.67
C CYS A 84 12.41 19.78 6.32
N PRO A 85 11.45 20.68 6.62
CA PRO A 85 10.19 20.25 7.20
C PRO A 85 9.39 19.40 6.21
N VAL A 86 8.73 18.37 6.73
CA VAL A 86 7.89 17.47 5.95
C VAL A 86 6.44 17.86 6.15
N GLU A 87 5.74 18.12 5.07
CA GLU A 87 4.31 18.37 5.05
C GLU A 87 3.58 17.16 4.47
N ARG A 88 2.31 17.03 4.78
CA ARG A 88 1.46 15.96 4.25
C ARG A 88 0.52 16.58 3.21
N GLN A 89 0.56 16.05 2.00
CA GLN A 89 -0.36 16.44 0.93
C GLN A 89 -1.22 15.25 0.54
N GLU A 90 -2.52 15.46 0.47
CA GLU A 90 -3.42 14.41 0.01
C GLU A 90 -3.29 14.23 -1.49
N ARG A 91 -2.86 13.05 -1.91
CA ARG A 91 -2.76 12.66 -3.31
C ARG A 91 -3.21 11.22 -3.47
N PRO A 92 -3.97 10.91 -4.52
CA PRO A 92 -4.29 9.52 -4.80
C PRO A 92 -3.03 8.77 -5.24
N LEU A 93 -2.87 7.57 -4.71
CA LEU A 93 -1.81 6.65 -5.09
C LEU A 93 -2.44 5.52 -5.89
N ARG A 94 -2.00 5.35 -7.13
CA ARG A 94 -2.49 4.28 -7.97
C ARG A 94 -1.58 3.07 -7.85
N ALA A 95 -2.14 1.97 -7.38
CA ALA A 95 -1.48 0.69 -7.30
C ALA A 95 -2.18 -0.31 -8.21
N LYS A 96 -1.57 -1.48 -8.38
CA LYS A 96 -2.12 -2.53 -9.21
C LYS A 96 -3.49 -2.98 -8.68
N GLY A 97 -4.54 -2.68 -9.43
CA GLY A 97 -5.91 -3.06 -9.09
C GLY A 97 -6.62 -2.18 -8.06
N VAL A 98 -5.94 -1.18 -7.50
CA VAL A 98 -6.53 -0.30 -6.48
C VAL A 98 -6.02 1.13 -6.62
N GLU A 99 -6.84 2.08 -6.14
CA GLU A 99 -6.45 3.47 -5.99
C GLU A 99 -6.67 3.86 -4.52
N LEU A 100 -5.65 4.44 -3.89
CA LEU A 100 -5.67 4.77 -2.47
C LEU A 100 -5.62 6.28 -2.28
N PRO A 101 -6.47 6.85 -1.39
CA PRO A 101 -6.21 8.19 -0.87
C PRO A 101 -4.96 8.13 0.00
N GLN A 102 -3.97 8.94 -0.29
CA GLN A 102 -2.71 8.92 0.42
C GLN A 102 -2.30 10.32 0.84
N ASN A 103 -1.92 10.46 2.12
CA ASN A 103 -1.26 11.64 2.62
C ASN A 103 0.23 11.54 2.31
N GLU A 104 0.59 12.02 1.14
CA GLU A 104 1.97 11.94 0.66
C GLU A 104 2.86 12.91 1.40
N PRO A 105 3.99 12.46 1.97
CA PRO A 105 4.95 13.36 2.57
C PRO A 105 5.69 14.14 1.48
N VAL A 106 5.76 15.45 1.65
CA VAL A 106 6.47 16.36 0.75
C VAL A 106 7.34 17.28 1.57
N ALA A 107 8.60 17.43 1.20
CA ALA A 107 9.50 18.37 1.83
C ALA A 107 10.01 19.37 0.81
N HIS A 108 10.24 20.60 1.24
CA HIS A 108 10.78 21.66 0.41
C HIS A 108 12.11 22.12 0.97
N CYS A 109 13.16 22.11 0.14
CA CYS A 109 14.44 22.67 0.50
C CYS A 109 14.51 24.14 0.06
N PRO A 110 14.61 25.11 1.01
CA PRO A 110 14.69 26.52 0.65
C PRO A 110 16.01 26.90 -0.02
N ASP A 111 17.08 26.15 0.24
CA ASP A 111 18.39 26.40 -0.37
C ASP A 111 18.44 25.92 -1.82
N CYS A 112 17.93 24.72 -2.07
CA CYS A 112 17.87 24.15 -3.41
C CYS A 112 16.64 24.61 -4.20
N ARG A 113 15.69 25.21 -3.53
CA ARG A 113 14.41 25.71 -4.10
C ARG A 113 13.64 24.65 -4.86
N ARG A 114 13.57 23.46 -4.30
CA ARG A 114 12.76 22.38 -4.89
C ARG A 114 12.18 21.47 -3.85
N ASP A 115 11.09 20.83 -4.27
CA ASP A 115 10.41 19.85 -3.45
C ASP A 115 11.02 18.47 -3.64
N PHE A 116 10.95 17.65 -2.61
CA PHE A 116 11.30 16.24 -2.72
C PHE A 116 10.32 15.40 -1.90
N PHE A 117 10.25 14.12 -2.23
CA PHE A 117 9.29 13.19 -1.64
C PHE A 117 10.02 12.16 -0.78
N PRO A 118 10.07 12.39 0.55
CA PRO A 118 10.75 11.43 1.42
C PRO A 118 9.93 10.13 1.62
N PRO A 119 10.60 9.00 1.85
CA PRO A 119 12.03 8.86 1.68
C PRO A 119 12.40 9.13 0.22
N ALA A 120 13.64 9.62 -0.06
CA ALA A 120 14.07 9.92 -1.42
C ALA A 120 13.92 8.66 -2.27
N ALA A 121 12.78 8.58 -2.97
CA ALA A 121 12.32 7.33 -3.50
C ALA A 121 12.97 6.99 -4.83
N ASP A 122 13.17 5.68 -5.04
CA ASP A 122 13.43 5.09 -6.33
C ASP A 122 12.46 5.65 -7.38
N PRO A 123 12.93 5.98 -8.61
CA PRO A 123 12.08 6.40 -9.71
C PRO A 123 10.88 5.48 -9.98
N ALA A 124 11.01 4.19 -9.70
CA ALA A 124 9.92 3.24 -9.86
C ALA A 124 8.74 3.54 -8.91
N THR A 125 9.02 4.02 -7.69
CA THR A 125 7.98 4.39 -6.73
C THR A 125 7.21 5.63 -7.20
N ARG A 126 7.89 6.55 -7.88
CA ARG A 126 7.24 7.76 -8.41
C ARG A 126 6.20 7.45 -9.48
N ARG A 127 6.39 6.38 -10.23
CA ARG A 127 5.46 5.97 -11.29
C ARG A 127 4.11 5.49 -10.74
N ALA A 128 4.08 5.04 -9.50
CA ALA A 128 2.86 4.59 -8.85
C ALA A 128 2.00 5.74 -8.34
N ARG A 129 2.52 6.96 -8.32
CA ARG A 129 1.82 8.14 -7.82
C ARG A 129 1.10 8.88 -8.94
N VAL A 130 -0.09 9.31 -8.65
CA VAL A 130 -0.94 10.03 -9.61
C VAL A 130 -0.83 11.54 -9.40
#